data_89a8eed5bd3a9fc3230c1cc700327bf9
#
_entry.id   89a8eed5bd3a9fc3230c1cc700327bf9
#
_cell.length_a   1.000
_cell.length_b   1.000
_cell.length_c   1.000
_cell.angle_alpha   90.00
_cell.angle_beta   90.00
_cell.angle_gamma   90.00
#
_symmetry.space_group_name_H-M   'P 1'
#
loop_
_entity.id
_entity.type
_entity.pdbx_description
1 polymer ?
#
loop_
_entity_poly.entity_id
_entity_poly.type
_entity_poly.pdbx_seq_one_letter_code
_entity_poly.pdbx_strand_id
1 'polypeptide(L)'
;MPSVLSILLATYFDASTDKQMETLSQGLRLYAATLLVYIIDHFAEFYPTLKSRIVATLIQALVLDVDDGTSKTVPEASGSLDAKLGALMGLRKLGPSSFKTLLGPVSVQPGVSANQQSQLVPLKVMGEWLAELGSGDEQVRSSRDRFIQEIKGGLDGLEKDTAEPSSEALEKLRNTYGAFWIDTLHEDTTKLSVLVHYQTLIAS
;
A
#
# COMPACT_ATOMS: atom_id res chain seq x y z
N MET A 1 -8.22 -23.90 -8.30
CA MET A 1 -8.95 -22.62 -8.21
C MET A 1 -8.02 -21.57 -7.67
N PRO A 2 -7.95 -20.36 -8.26
CA PRO A 2 -7.12 -19.30 -7.70
C PRO A 2 -7.63 -18.91 -6.30
N SER A 3 -6.71 -18.62 -5.39
CA SER A 3 -7.07 -18.12 -4.05
C SER A 3 -7.59 -16.68 -4.15
N VAL A 4 -8.35 -16.22 -3.15
CA VAL A 4 -8.82 -14.82 -3.09
C VAL A 4 -7.65 -13.85 -3.12
N LEU A 5 -6.55 -14.19 -2.44
CA LEU A 5 -5.32 -13.39 -2.48
C LEU A 5 -4.69 -13.37 -3.88
N SER A 6 -4.69 -14.48 -4.60
CA SER A 6 -4.20 -14.52 -5.98
C SER A 6 -5.01 -13.61 -6.91
N ILE A 7 -6.33 -13.56 -6.75
CA ILE A 7 -7.20 -12.65 -7.52
C ILE A 7 -6.90 -11.19 -7.16
N LEU A 8 -6.72 -10.89 -5.87
CA LEU A 8 -6.44 -9.54 -5.40
C LEU A 8 -5.09 -9.02 -5.92
N LEU A 9 -4.09 -9.89 -5.95
CA LEU A 9 -2.72 -9.56 -6.35
C LEU A 9 -2.44 -9.86 -7.83
N ALA A 10 -3.39 -10.42 -8.58
CA ALA A 10 -3.19 -10.75 -9.97
C ALA A 10 -2.96 -9.50 -10.83
N THR A 11 -2.00 -9.61 -11.71
CA THR A 11 -1.79 -8.68 -12.81
C THR A 11 -2.70 -9.10 -13.96
N TYR A 12 -3.79 -8.39 -14.16
CA TYR A 12 -4.75 -8.68 -15.22
C TYR A 12 -4.36 -7.98 -16.54
N PHE A 13 -3.10 -8.01 -16.91
CA PHE A 13 -2.67 -7.32 -18.11
C PHE A 13 -2.32 -8.25 -19.26
N ASP A 14 -3.21 -8.21 -20.23
CA ASP A 14 -2.81 -8.21 -21.63
C ASP A 14 -3.01 -6.77 -22.15
N ALA A 15 -2.06 -6.26 -22.92
CA ALA A 15 -1.91 -4.85 -23.30
C ALA A 15 -3.02 -4.30 -24.23
N SER A 16 -4.25 -4.72 -24.04
CA SER A 16 -5.38 -4.21 -24.80
C SER A 16 -5.98 -3.00 -24.08
N THR A 17 -5.90 -1.88 -24.76
CA THR A 17 -6.33 -0.51 -24.45
C THR A 17 -7.82 -0.36 -24.11
N ASP A 18 -8.46 -1.33 -23.50
CA ASP A 18 -9.90 -1.26 -23.30
C ASP A 18 -10.25 -0.83 -21.86
N LYS A 19 -10.75 0.42 -21.72
CA LYS A 19 -11.25 0.99 -20.45
C LYS A 19 -12.28 0.06 -19.76
N GLN A 20 -12.96 -0.80 -20.52
CA GLN A 20 -13.90 -1.78 -19.95
C GLN A 20 -13.17 -2.87 -19.18
N MET A 21 -12.03 -3.36 -19.66
CA MET A 21 -11.23 -4.35 -18.97
C MET A 21 -10.64 -3.81 -17.67
N GLU A 22 -10.24 -2.55 -17.66
CA GLU A 22 -9.75 -1.85 -16.45
C GLU A 22 -10.84 -1.75 -15.39
N THR A 23 -12.06 -1.40 -15.77
CA THR A 23 -13.22 -1.32 -14.86
C THR A 23 -13.58 -2.70 -14.30
N LEU A 24 -13.52 -3.75 -15.12
CA LEU A 24 -13.77 -5.13 -14.70
C LEU A 24 -12.70 -5.62 -13.72
N SER A 25 -11.43 -5.36 -14.01
CA SER A 25 -10.30 -5.69 -13.13
C SER A 25 -10.45 -5.07 -11.75
N GLN A 26 -10.86 -3.80 -11.68
CA GLN A 26 -11.14 -3.13 -10.41
C GLN A 26 -12.32 -3.73 -9.67
N GLY A 27 -13.39 -4.03 -10.38
CA GLY A 27 -14.56 -4.70 -9.81
C GLY A 27 -14.19 -6.03 -9.17
N LEU A 28 -13.35 -6.83 -9.85
CA LEU A 28 -12.85 -8.10 -9.33
C LEU A 28 -11.98 -7.93 -8.08
N ARG A 29 -11.07 -6.95 -8.06
CA ARG A 29 -10.25 -6.66 -6.88
C ARG A 29 -11.09 -6.20 -5.70
N LEU A 30 -12.06 -5.32 -5.94
CA LEU A 30 -12.97 -4.86 -4.92
C LEU A 30 -13.81 -6.02 -4.34
N TYR A 31 -14.29 -6.90 -5.21
CA TYR A 31 -15.01 -8.10 -4.80
C TYR A 31 -14.11 -9.05 -3.99
N ALA A 32 -12.88 -9.30 -4.46
CA ALA A 32 -11.91 -10.13 -3.76
C ALA A 32 -11.55 -9.55 -2.38
N ALA A 33 -11.36 -8.23 -2.28
CA ALA A 33 -11.11 -7.55 -1.00
C ALA A 33 -12.30 -7.70 -0.04
N THR A 34 -13.52 -7.58 -0.54
CA THR A 34 -14.73 -7.74 0.26
C THR A 34 -14.89 -9.20 0.73
N LEU A 35 -14.63 -10.16 -0.14
CA LEU A 35 -14.66 -11.59 0.20
C LEU A 35 -13.59 -11.93 1.24
N LEU A 36 -12.42 -11.30 1.15
CA LEU A 36 -11.33 -11.47 2.12
C LEU A 36 -11.76 -11.04 3.53
N VAL A 37 -12.44 -9.88 3.64
CA VAL A 37 -13.01 -9.41 4.92
C VAL A 37 -14.01 -10.43 5.46
N TYR A 38 -14.94 -10.87 4.61
CA TYR A 38 -15.93 -11.87 5.01
C TYR A 38 -15.30 -13.17 5.52
N ILE A 39 -14.27 -13.67 4.84
CA ILE A 39 -13.54 -14.88 5.26
C ILE A 39 -12.87 -14.65 6.63
N ILE A 40 -12.21 -13.51 6.82
CA ILE A 40 -11.56 -13.20 8.08
C ILE A 40 -12.56 -13.13 9.22
N ASP A 41 -13.65 -12.41 9.04
CA ASP A 41 -14.67 -12.23 10.07
C ASP A 41 -15.35 -13.56 10.42
N HIS A 42 -15.60 -14.41 9.41
CA HIS A 42 -16.23 -15.71 9.62
C HIS A 42 -15.34 -16.72 10.31
N PHE A 43 -14.03 -16.67 10.07
CA PHE A 43 -13.06 -17.64 10.58
C PHE A 43 -12.18 -17.12 11.72
N ALA A 44 -12.38 -15.87 12.19
CA ALA A 44 -11.58 -15.24 13.22
C ALA A 44 -11.48 -16.05 14.50
N GLU A 45 -12.59 -16.67 14.93
CA GLU A 45 -12.66 -17.47 16.15
C GLU A 45 -11.82 -18.75 16.04
N PHE A 46 -11.79 -19.38 14.87
CA PHE A 46 -11.03 -20.62 14.62
C PHE A 46 -9.57 -20.37 14.32
N TYR A 47 -9.25 -19.23 13.70
CA TYR A 47 -7.91 -18.88 13.23
C TYR A 47 -7.52 -17.46 13.66
N PRO A 48 -7.20 -17.23 14.94
CA PRO A 48 -6.95 -15.88 15.48
C PRO A 48 -5.78 -15.15 14.80
N THR A 49 -4.84 -15.88 14.19
CA THR A 49 -3.70 -15.29 13.45
C THR A 49 -3.98 -15.05 11.98
N LEU A 50 -5.17 -15.39 11.47
CA LEU A 50 -5.49 -15.30 10.04
C LEU A 50 -5.37 -13.86 9.54
N LYS A 51 -5.98 -12.91 10.24
CA LYS A 51 -5.94 -11.48 9.90
C LYS A 51 -4.51 -10.95 9.84
N SER A 52 -3.70 -11.22 10.87
CA SER A 52 -2.31 -10.74 10.91
C SER A 52 -1.44 -11.32 9.81
N ARG A 53 -1.62 -12.59 9.47
CA ARG A 53 -0.91 -13.24 8.35
C ARG A 53 -1.30 -12.64 7.00
N ILE A 54 -2.59 -12.38 6.79
CA ILE A 54 -3.07 -11.75 5.55
C ILE A 54 -2.53 -10.32 5.44
N VAL A 55 -2.60 -9.53 6.51
CA VAL A 55 -2.03 -8.18 6.54
C VAL A 55 -0.53 -8.22 6.22
N ALA A 56 0.22 -9.13 6.83
CA ALA A 56 1.65 -9.29 6.54
C ALA A 56 1.91 -9.63 5.06
N THR A 57 1.12 -10.52 4.47
CA THR A 57 1.23 -10.86 3.03
C THR A 57 0.94 -9.65 2.13
N LEU A 58 -0.10 -8.86 2.45
CA LEU A 58 -0.43 -7.65 1.69
C LEU A 58 0.66 -6.58 1.81
N ILE A 59 1.22 -6.39 3.01
CA ILE A 59 2.36 -5.50 3.23
C ILE A 59 3.59 -5.95 2.43
N GLN A 60 3.90 -7.25 2.44
CA GLN A 60 5.00 -7.80 1.66
C GLN A 60 4.80 -7.53 0.15
N ALA A 61 3.60 -7.72 -0.37
CA ALA A 61 3.29 -7.41 -1.77
C ALA A 61 3.44 -5.93 -2.12
N LEU A 62 3.31 -5.02 -1.16
CA LEU A 62 3.52 -3.58 -1.36
C LEU A 62 5.00 -3.20 -1.37
N VAL A 63 5.80 -3.84 -0.51
CA VAL A 63 7.20 -3.45 -0.25
C VAL A 63 8.19 -4.21 -1.11
N LEU A 64 7.91 -5.50 -1.40
CA LEU A 64 8.79 -6.31 -2.23
C LEU A 64 8.49 -6.03 -3.70
N ASP A 65 9.55 -5.79 -4.47
CA ASP A 65 9.46 -5.96 -5.91
C ASP A 65 9.36 -7.46 -6.18
N VAL A 66 8.38 -7.84 -6.97
CA VAL A 66 8.26 -9.23 -7.44
C VAL A 66 9.35 -9.44 -8.48
N ASP A 67 10.57 -9.65 -7.99
CA ASP A 67 11.68 -10.08 -8.82
C ASP A 67 11.51 -11.60 -9.01
N ASP A 68 10.75 -11.99 -10.03
CA ASP A 68 10.54 -13.39 -10.40
C ASP A 68 11.75 -14.00 -11.13
N GLY A 69 12.92 -13.35 -11.04
CA GLY A 69 14.23 -13.92 -11.39
C GLY A 69 14.43 -14.29 -12.86
N THR A 70 13.50 -13.96 -13.76
CA THR A 70 13.51 -14.50 -15.13
C THR A 70 13.80 -13.50 -16.25
N SER A 71 13.95 -12.20 -15.98
CA SER A 71 14.36 -11.29 -17.08
C SER A 71 14.89 -9.95 -16.58
N LYS A 72 16.11 -9.61 -17.02
CA LYS A 72 16.68 -8.26 -16.98
C LYS A 72 16.13 -7.35 -18.10
N THR A 73 14.89 -7.55 -18.49
CA THR A 73 14.17 -6.63 -19.36
C THR A 73 13.22 -5.84 -18.48
N VAL A 74 13.25 -4.53 -18.66
CA VAL A 74 12.44 -3.50 -17.95
C VAL A 74 11.21 -4.10 -17.29
N PRO A 75 11.08 -4.06 -15.95
CA PRO A 75 9.90 -4.61 -15.29
C PRO A 75 8.69 -3.93 -15.93
N GLU A 76 7.69 -4.70 -16.32
CA GLU A 76 6.44 -4.13 -16.80
C GLU A 76 5.83 -3.35 -15.63
N ALA A 77 6.17 -2.07 -15.56
CA ALA A 77 5.84 -1.16 -14.46
C ALA A 77 4.35 -1.19 -14.11
N SER A 78 3.50 -1.45 -15.11
CA SER A 78 2.06 -1.57 -14.93
C SER A 78 1.63 -2.80 -14.14
N GLY A 79 2.22 -3.97 -14.37
CA GLY A 79 1.86 -5.20 -13.67
C GLY A 79 2.19 -5.15 -12.18
N SER A 80 3.37 -4.62 -11.83
CA SER A 80 3.76 -4.39 -10.43
C SER A 80 2.83 -3.38 -9.75
N LEU A 81 2.46 -2.30 -10.43
CA LEU A 81 1.57 -1.27 -9.91
C LEU A 81 0.17 -1.81 -9.61
N ASP A 82 -0.35 -2.67 -10.46
CA ASP A 82 -1.65 -3.30 -10.29
C ASP A 82 -1.71 -4.27 -9.10
N ALA A 83 -0.68 -5.07 -8.91
CA ALA A 83 -0.57 -5.96 -7.76
C ALA A 83 -0.50 -5.15 -6.45
N LYS A 84 0.31 -4.09 -6.42
CA LYS A 84 0.43 -3.18 -5.28
C LYS A 84 -0.90 -2.45 -5.01
N LEU A 85 -1.63 -2.02 -6.05
CA LEU A 85 -2.96 -1.43 -5.91
C LEU A 85 -3.96 -2.42 -5.29
N GLY A 86 -3.95 -3.67 -5.74
CA GLY A 86 -4.78 -4.73 -5.16
C GLY A 86 -4.49 -4.96 -3.68
N ALA A 87 -3.22 -5.03 -3.31
CA ALA A 87 -2.81 -5.18 -1.91
C ALA A 87 -3.28 -4.01 -1.04
N LEU A 88 -3.16 -2.78 -1.55
CA LEU A 88 -3.60 -1.57 -0.88
C LEU A 88 -5.13 -1.54 -0.67
N MET A 89 -5.90 -1.90 -1.71
CA MET A 89 -7.36 -2.05 -1.61
C MET A 89 -7.75 -3.10 -0.56
N GLY A 90 -7.01 -4.21 -0.50
CA GLY A 90 -7.20 -5.24 0.53
C GLY A 90 -7.00 -4.70 1.94
N LEU A 91 -5.89 -3.99 2.19
CA LEU A 91 -5.61 -3.38 3.49
C LEU A 91 -6.66 -2.36 3.91
N ARG A 92 -7.09 -1.52 2.97
CA ARG A 92 -8.14 -0.51 3.22
C ARG A 92 -9.47 -1.18 3.60
N LYS A 93 -9.87 -2.24 2.90
CA LYS A 93 -11.09 -3.00 3.21
C LYS A 93 -11.03 -3.74 4.55
N LEU A 94 -9.84 -4.19 4.97
CA LEU A 94 -9.62 -4.78 6.29
C LEU A 94 -9.74 -3.78 7.45
N GLY A 95 -9.89 -2.51 7.12
CA GLY A 95 -10.20 -1.42 8.06
C GLY A 95 -8.98 -0.69 8.60
N PRO A 96 -9.23 0.38 9.40
CA PRO A 96 -8.20 1.32 9.86
C PRO A 96 -7.06 0.64 10.61
N SER A 97 -7.34 -0.36 11.45
CA SER A 97 -6.32 -1.10 12.21
C SER A 97 -5.32 -1.84 11.33
N SER A 98 -5.73 -2.31 10.15
CA SER A 98 -4.86 -2.95 9.17
C SER A 98 -4.13 -1.90 8.32
N PHE A 99 -4.81 -0.83 7.95
CA PHE A 99 -4.23 0.24 7.15
C PHE A 99 -3.12 1.00 7.88
N LYS A 100 -3.25 1.24 9.19
CA LYS A 100 -2.22 1.92 10.00
C LYS A 100 -0.86 1.20 10.00
N THR A 101 -0.81 -0.10 9.67
CA THR A 101 0.48 -0.82 9.57
C THR A 101 1.38 -0.30 8.45
N LEU A 102 0.82 0.46 7.49
CA LEU A 102 1.61 1.15 6.46
C LEU A 102 2.45 2.30 7.02
N LEU A 103 2.00 2.88 8.14
CA LEU A 103 2.60 4.06 8.76
C LEU A 103 3.69 3.70 9.76
N GLY A 104 3.71 2.46 10.26
CA GLY A 104 4.68 1.99 11.24
C GLY A 104 5.84 1.21 10.61
N PRO A 105 6.93 1.02 11.37
CA PRO A 105 8.02 0.17 10.95
C PRO A 105 7.56 -1.29 10.92
N VAL A 106 7.85 -1.98 9.82
CA VAL A 106 7.60 -3.40 9.66
C VAL A 106 8.90 -4.15 9.42
N SER A 107 9.00 -5.35 9.99
CA SER A 107 10.10 -6.27 9.70
C SER A 107 9.69 -7.11 8.49
N VAL A 108 10.32 -6.87 7.36
CA VAL A 108 10.12 -7.69 6.16
C VAL A 108 11.12 -8.83 6.22
N GLN A 109 10.62 -10.05 6.46
CA GLN A 109 11.43 -11.26 6.30
C GLN A 109 11.11 -11.91 4.96
N PRO A 110 12.07 -11.97 4.05
CA PRO A 110 12.35 -13.22 3.37
C PRO A 110 13.82 -13.60 3.51
N GLY A 111 14.07 -14.69 4.25
CA GLY A 111 15.32 -15.45 4.10
C GLY A 111 16.65 -14.79 4.53
N VAL A 112 16.65 -13.62 5.15
CA VAL A 112 17.86 -12.90 5.57
C VAL A 112 18.09 -13.11 7.06
N SER A 113 19.33 -13.43 7.41
CA SER A 113 19.82 -13.64 8.78
C SER A 113 19.35 -12.54 9.73
N ALA A 114 18.95 -12.91 10.93
CA ALA A 114 18.36 -12.05 11.97
C ALA A 114 19.14 -10.74 12.29
N ASN A 115 20.37 -10.60 11.83
CA ASN A 115 21.24 -9.44 12.07
C ASN A 115 21.11 -8.31 11.03
N GLN A 116 20.23 -8.44 10.00
CA GLN A 116 19.97 -7.44 8.97
C GLN A 116 18.47 -7.15 8.83
N GLN A 117 17.70 -7.22 9.89
CA GLN A 117 16.30 -6.78 9.89
C GLN A 117 16.26 -5.25 9.77
N SER A 118 16.29 -4.76 8.56
CA SER A 118 15.99 -3.35 8.29
C SER A 118 14.51 -3.13 8.57
N GLN A 119 14.20 -2.32 9.57
CA GLN A 119 12.84 -1.84 9.79
C GLN A 119 12.50 -0.86 8.65
N LEU A 120 11.57 -1.24 7.82
CA LEU A 120 11.09 -0.39 6.72
C LEU A 120 9.72 0.18 7.08
N VAL A 121 9.51 1.44 6.74
CA VAL A 121 8.17 2.05 6.77
C VAL A 121 7.55 1.85 5.39
N PRO A 122 6.51 1.02 5.24
CA PRO A 122 5.96 0.68 3.93
C PRO A 122 5.53 1.91 3.12
N LEU A 123 4.93 2.91 3.77
CA LEU A 123 4.53 4.14 3.10
C LEU A 123 5.73 4.86 2.46
N LYS A 124 6.90 4.88 3.12
CA LYS A 124 8.13 5.49 2.58
C LYS A 124 8.59 4.75 1.33
N VAL A 125 8.69 3.44 1.40
CA VAL A 125 9.12 2.60 0.27
C VAL A 125 8.20 2.79 -0.93
N MET A 126 6.88 2.83 -0.71
CA MET A 126 5.92 3.09 -1.78
C MET A 126 6.08 4.49 -2.39
N GLY A 127 6.37 5.51 -1.57
CA GLY A 127 6.61 6.86 -2.05
C GLY A 127 7.87 6.97 -2.92
N GLU A 128 8.96 6.35 -2.51
CA GLU A 128 10.21 6.28 -3.27
C GLU A 128 9.98 5.58 -4.62
N TRP A 129 9.31 4.44 -4.60
CA TRP A 129 8.96 3.70 -5.81
C TRP A 129 8.03 4.50 -6.76
N LEU A 130 7.00 5.18 -6.23
CA LEU A 130 6.12 6.04 -7.05
C LEU A 130 6.86 7.26 -7.64
N ALA A 131 7.87 7.76 -6.94
CA ALA A 131 8.72 8.84 -7.46
C ALA A 131 9.60 8.36 -8.63
N GLU A 132 10.13 7.12 -8.55
CA GLU A 132 10.95 6.51 -9.60
C GLU A 132 10.13 6.17 -10.87
N LEU A 133 8.85 5.79 -10.72
CA LEU A 133 7.96 5.55 -11.86
C LEU A 133 7.79 6.78 -12.77
N GLY A 134 8.09 7.98 -12.26
CA GLY A 134 8.13 9.21 -13.03
C GLY A 134 6.81 9.53 -13.74
N SER A 135 6.95 10.21 -14.88
CA SER A 135 5.84 10.58 -15.76
C SER A 135 5.71 9.59 -16.94
N GLY A 136 5.58 8.30 -16.64
CA GLY A 136 5.33 7.26 -17.64
C GLY A 136 4.19 7.58 -18.61
N ASP A 137 3.79 6.65 -19.42
CA ASP A 137 2.63 6.79 -20.31
C ASP A 137 1.32 7.12 -19.54
N GLU A 138 0.26 7.44 -20.25
CA GLU A 138 -1.03 7.84 -19.69
C GLU A 138 -1.61 6.78 -18.74
N GLN A 139 -1.36 5.50 -19.03
CA GLN A 139 -1.85 4.39 -18.24
C GLN A 139 -1.13 4.30 -16.88
N VAL A 140 0.18 4.44 -16.86
CA VAL A 140 0.99 4.47 -15.64
C VAL A 140 0.57 5.65 -14.77
N ARG A 141 0.31 6.83 -15.37
CA ARG A 141 -0.19 8.00 -14.64
C ARG A 141 -1.54 7.73 -13.99
N SER A 142 -2.50 7.19 -14.75
CA SER A 142 -3.83 6.87 -14.24
C SER A 142 -3.77 5.90 -13.05
N SER A 143 -2.99 4.84 -13.17
CA SER A 143 -2.80 3.85 -12.10
C SER A 143 -2.08 4.44 -10.89
N ARG A 144 -1.08 5.31 -11.09
CA ARG A 144 -0.39 6.05 -10.04
C ARG A 144 -1.34 6.97 -9.26
N ASP A 145 -2.13 7.77 -9.98
CA ASP A 145 -3.09 8.69 -9.38
C ASP A 145 -4.13 7.92 -8.54
N ARG A 146 -4.55 6.79 -9.04
CA ARG A 146 -5.46 5.88 -8.35
C ARG A 146 -4.84 5.33 -7.06
N PHE A 147 -3.58 4.91 -7.13
CA PHE A 147 -2.83 4.46 -5.97
C PHE A 147 -2.75 5.56 -4.90
N ILE A 148 -2.45 6.79 -5.29
CA ILE A 148 -2.43 7.96 -4.40
C ILE A 148 -3.82 8.18 -3.77
N GLN A 149 -4.91 8.06 -4.54
CA GLN A 149 -6.27 8.22 -4.03
C GLN A 149 -6.65 7.11 -3.03
N GLU A 150 -6.21 5.88 -3.24
CA GLU A 150 -6.43 4.80 -2.27
C GLU A 150 -5.68 5.06 -0.95
N ILE A 151 -4.45 5.58 -1.00
CA ILE A 151 -3.72 6.02 0.21
C ILE A 151 -4.46 7.15 0.90
N LYS A 152 -4.83 8.20 0.16
CA LYS A 152 -5.59 9.34 0.72
C LYS A 152 -6.89 8.89 1.40
N GLY A 153 -7.65 8.02 0.74
CA GLY A 153 -8.89 7.48 1.30
C GLY A 153 -8.69 6.54 2.49
N GLY A 154 -7.54 5.88 2.59
CA GLY A 154 -7.19 5.08 3.76
C GLY A 154 -6.80 5.95 4.96
N LEU A 155 -6.12 7.06 4.74
CA LEU A 155 -5.78 8.02 5.78
C LEU A 155 -7.02 8.72 6.37
N ASP A 156 -8.09 8.94 5.59
CA ASP A 156 -9.32 9.55 6.08
C ASP A 156 -9.99 8.76 7.23
N GLY A 157 -9.76 7.45 7.29
CA GLY A 157 -10.32 6.58 8.34
C GLY A 157 -9.47 6.49 9.61
N LEU A 158 -8.34 7.20 9.69
CA LEU A 158 -7.40 7.13 10.80
C LEU A 158 -7.55 8.31 11.77
N GLU A 159 -7.07 8.10 12.99
CA GLU A 159 -6.98 9.16 14.01
C GLU A 159 -5.99 10.23 13.56
N LYS A 160 -6.29 11.47 13.89
CA LYS A 160 -5.50 12.65 13.51
C LYS A 160 -5.26 13.58 14.69
N ASP A 161 -4.17 14.29 14.63
CA ASP A 161 -3.92 15.40 15.54
C ASP A 161 -4.79 16.61 15.18
N THR A 162 -5.18 17.40 16.16
CA THR A 162 -6.01 18.59 15.94
C THR A 162 -5.20 19.81 15.55
N ALA A 163 -3.87 19.75 15.75
CA ALA A 163 -2.97 20.85 15.46
C ALA A 163 -2.49 20.84 14.00
N GLU A 164 -2.33 22.00 13.40
CA GLU A 164 -1.65 22.13 12.11
C GLU A 164 -0.17 21.72 12.24
N PRO A 165 0.37 20.98 11.27
CA PRO A 165 1.77 20.56 11.29
C PRO A 165 2.72 21.76 11.27
N SER A 166 3.61 21.86 12.26
CA SER A 166 4.69 22.85 12.25
C SER A 166 5.75 22.53 11.20
N SER A 167 6.58 23.52 10.82
CA SER A 167 7.68 23.28 9.87
C SER A 167 8.64 22.19 10.36
N GLU A 168 8.91 22.11 11.66
CA GLU A 168 9.73 21.05 12.24
C GLU A 168 9.06 19.66 12.12
N ALA A 169 7.74 19.59 12.33
CA ALA A 169 6.99 18.36 12.14
C ALA A 169 7.03 17.90 10.68
N LEU A 170 6.90 18.81 9.72
CA LEU A 170 6.98 18.49 8.29
C LEU A 170 8.36 17.94 7.90
N GLU A 171 9.43 18.47 8.46
CA GLU A 171 10.78 17.93 8.22
C GLU A 171 10.94 16.51 8.79
N LYS A 172 10.44 16.28 9.99
CA LYS A 172 10.40 14.94 10.59
C LYS A 172 9.58 13.95 9.76
N LEU A 173 8.40 14.39 9.26
CA LEU A 173 7.58 13.58 8.37
C LEU A 173 8.31 13.22 7.07
N ARG A 174 9.03 14.19 6.49
CA ARG A 174 9.83 13.98 5.27
C ARG A 174 10.91 12.92 5.47
N ASN A 175 11.54 12.88 6.62
CA ASN A 175 12.52 11.86 6.97
C ASN A 175 11.88 10.48 7.19
N THR A 176 10.69 10.44 7.79
CA THR A 176 9.99 9.20 8.15
C THR A 176 9.26 8.58 6.97
N TYR A 177 8.51 9.37 6.19
CA TYR A 177 7.61 8.90 5.13
C TYR A 177 8.10 9.25 3.71
N GLY A 178 9.16 10.05 3.58
CA GLY A 178 9.71 10.46 2.29
C GLY A 178 9.11 11.77 1.77
N ALA A 179 9.89 12.47 0.92
CA ALA A 179 9.50 13.74 0.33
C ALA A 179 8.24 13.62 -0.54
N PHE A 180 8.13 12.53 -1.30
CA PHE A 180 7.02 12.28 -2.23
C PHE A 180 5.64 12.49 -1.57
N TRP A 181 5.43 11.89 -0.38
CA TRP A 181 4.13 12.01 0.29
C TRP A 181 3.88 13.39 0.84
N ILE A 182 4.90 14.05 1.37
CA ILE A 182 4.75 15.41 1.91
C ILE A 182 4.39 16.38 0.78
N ASP A 183 5.06 16.27 -0.37
CA ASP A 183 4.79 17.11 -1.53
C ASP A 183 3.41 16.77 -2.18
N THR A 184 2.98 15.51 -2.13
CA THR A 184 1.67 15.06 -2.63
C THR A 184 0.50 15.46 -1.72
N LEU A 185 0.75 15.59 -0.40
CA LEU A 185 -0.26 15.88 0.61
C LEU A 185 -0.18 17.33 1.14
N HIS A 186 0.71 18.18 0.59
CA HIS A 186 0.96 19.53 1.12
C HIS A 186 -0.30 20.41 1.19
N GLU A 187 -1.27 20.21 0.30
CA GLU A 187 -2.55 20.92 0.29
C GLU A 187 -3.59 20.30 1.25
N ASP A 188 -3.33 19.09 1.78
CA ASP A 188 -4.26 18.36 2.64
C ASP A 188 -3.74 18.28 4.07
N THR A 189 -3.91 19.38 4.80
CA THR A 189 -3.46 19.50 6.19
C THR A 189 -4.05 18.40 7.09
N THR A 190 -5.25 17.93 6.80
CA THR A 190 -5.89 16.84 7.54
C THR A 190 -5.08 15.55 7.45
N LYS A 191 -4.62 15.17 6.26
CA LYS A 191 -3.82 13.95 6.07
C LYS A 191 -2.41 14.09 6.61
N LEU A 192 -1.83 15.29 6.53
CA LEU A 192 -0.56 15.58 7.20
C LEU A 192 -0.69 15.43 8.72
N SER A 193 -1.79 15.89 9.33
CA SER A 193 -2.04 15.73 10.77
C SER A 193 -2.18 14.27 11.18
N VAL A 194 -2.72 13.40 10.32
CA VAL A 194 -2.71 11.94 10.53
C VAL A 194 -1.27 11.42 10.58
N LEU A 195 -0.44 11.81 9.62
CA LEU A 195 0.96 11.36 9.58
C LEU A 195 1.76 11.84 10.81
N VAL A 196 1.53 13.08 11.28
CA VAL A 196 2.14 13.60 12.51
C VAL A 196 1.73 12.76 13.72
N HIS A 197 0.42 12.49 13.86
CA HIS A 197 -0.09 11.66 14.95
C HIS A 197 0.60 10.30 15.01
N TYR A 198 0.68 9.59 13.88
CA TYR A 198 1.31 8.27 13.85
C TYR A 198 2.83 8.32 13.98
N GLN A 199 3.50 9.37 13.51
CA GLN A 199 4.93 9.56 13.73
C GLN A 199 5.26 9.72 15.21
N THR A 200 4.48 10.47 15.97
CA THR A 200 4.68 10.63 17.41
C THR A 200 4.50 9.32 18.18
N LEU A 201 3.55 8.47 17.74
CA LEU A 201 3.35 7.14 18.33
C LEU A 201 4.51 6.17 18.05
N ILE A 202 5.20 6.32 16.93
CA ILE A 202 6.36 5.47 16.58
C ILE A 202 7.61 5.92 17.36
N ALA A 203 7.72 7.22 17.65
CA ALA A 203 8.89 7.79 18.33
C ALA A 203 8.83 7.67 19.87
N SER A 204 7.68 7.33 20.44
CA SER A 204 7.46 7.10 21.88
C SER A 204 7.76 5.66 22.28
#